data_0a1e8605a520a8d3ebae091ba5c35eb9
#
_entry.id   0a1e8605a520a8d3ebae091ba5c35eb9
#
_cell.length_a   1.000
_cell.length_b   1.000
_cell.length_c   1.000
_cell.angle_alpha   90.00
_cell.angle_beta   90.00
_cell.angle_gamma   90.00
#
_symmetry.space_group_name_H-M   'P 1'
#
loop_
_entity.id
_entity.type
_entity.pdbx_description
1 polymer ?
#
loop_
_entity_poly.entity_id
_entity_poly.type
_entity_poly.pdbx_seq_one_letter_code
_entity_poly.pdbx_strand_id
1 'polypeptide(L)'
;MHERTAGLGFEIIDIRRFEPKEFSSLLEAESCAWKDTLRWDFAASTRIISACLRDRRLSGYALVGDGGIRGYCFFFYDGDKGVIGDLFVHPELAGHGRERELLEHALETLLATPGLQRIEAQLPHYERAELEPCFQSRGFQSFLRRFMSLNLAGRQPLAEAETGREPTNEEAWLNENIQLIPWNKRFHDDAAELLYQSYRRHVDARINDQYGSVIGATRLIENIFYHQGCGDFLERVSRMAVHSRTDKLVGILTVTRVMTHTAHIPQVGVGPQFQGLGVGTALMKAAFQDLADDGYEQVTLTVTDANAGAVRIYQRLGFETFKTFGAFVRTLDEVPEGVR
;
A
#
# COMPACT_ATOMS: atom_id res chain seq x y z
N MET A 1 -5.28 49.80 -22.05
CA MET A 1 -6.16 48.63 -21.90
C MET A 1 -5.34 47.61 -21.13
N HIS A 2 -5.46 47.59 -19.79
CA HIS A 2 -4.77 46.62 -18.91
C HIS A 2 -5.70 45.41 -18.79
N GLU A 3 -5.31 44.31 -19.42
CA GLU A 3 -5.90 43.01 -19.12
C GLU A 3 -5.61 42.69 -17.67
N ARG A 4 -6.66 42.71 -16.84
CA ARG A 4 -6.65 42.09 -15.52
C ARG A 4 -6.60 40.58 -15.76
N THR A 5 -5.46 39.98 -15.62
CA THR A 5 -5.37 38.58 -15.28
C THR A 5 -6.08 38.40 -13.92
N ALA A 6 -7.34 37.97 -14.00
CA ALA A 6 -8.07 37.52 -12.83
C ALA A 6 -7.28 36.30 -12.27
N GLY A 7 -6.56 36.49 -11.21
CA GLY A 7 -5.97 35.37 -10.47
C GLY A 7 -7.12 34.51 -10.00
N LEU A 8 -7.19 33.27 -10.50
CA LEU A 8 -8.09 32.25 -9.99
C LEU A 8 -7.84 32.13 -8.50
N GLY A 9 -8.74 32.71 -7.69
CA GLY A 9 -8.67 32.61 -6.23
C GLY A 9 -9.03 31.21 -5.82
N PHE A 10 -8.08 30.46 -5.27
CA PHE A 10 -8.34 29.19 -4.62
C PHE A 10 -8.47 29.39 -3.12
N GLU A 11 -9.41 28.68 -2.50
CA GLU A 11 -9.62 28.65 -1.07
C GLU A 11 -9.43 27.23 -0.53
N ILE A 12 -8.83 27.10 0.65
CA ILE A 12 -8.70 25.84 1.34
C ILE A 12 -9.74 25.81 2.47
N ILE A 13 -10.67 24.86 2.37
CA ILE A 13 -11.86 24.78 3.22
C ILE A 13 -11.94 23.39 3.84
N ASP A 14 -12.39 23.32 5.11
CA ASP A 14 -12.63 22.03 5.79
C ASP A 14 -13.55 21.13 4.98
N ILE A 15 -13.09 19.91 4.70
CA ILE A 15 -13.79 18.91 3.87
C ILE A 15 -15.20 18.59 4.38
N ARG A 16 -15.45 18.72 5.69
CA ARG A 16 -16.75 18.42 6.33
C ARG A 16 -17.84 19.43 6.00
N ARG A 17 -17.52 20.53 5.32
CA ARG A 17 -18.50 21.53 4.87
C ARG A 17 -19.19 21.17 3.58
N PHE A 18 -18.75 20.10 2.90
CA PHE A 18 -19.23 19.71 1.59
C PHE A 18 -20.02 18.42 1.65
N GLU A 19 -20.92 18.25 0.69
CA GLU A 19 -21.65 17.01 0.47
C GLU A 19 -20.87 16.08 -0.48
N PRO A 20 -21.00 14.75 -0.36
CA PRO A 20 -20.25 13.81 -1.22
C PRO A 20 -20.37 14.07 -2.72
N LYS A 21 -21.54 14.54 -3.17
CA LYS A 21 -21.77 14.84 -4.60
C LYS A 21 -20.88 15.93 -5.17
N GLU A 22 -20.39 16.85 -4.31
CA GLU A 22 -19.52 17.95 -4.74
C GLU A 22 -18.12 17.46 -5.07
N PHE A 23 -17.73 16.27 -4.57
CA PHE A 23 -16.47 15.60 -4.88
C PHE A 23 -16.54 14.72 -6.14
N SER A 24 -17.72 14.48 -6.72
CA SER A 24 -17.89 13.46 -7.77
C SER A 24 -16.94 13.63 -8.94
N SER A 25 -16.83 14.85 -9.48
CA SER A 25 -15.94 15.13 -10.62
C SER A 25 -14.46 14.91 -10.26
N LEU A 26 -14.05 15.30 -9.05
CA LEU A 26 -12.66 15.10 -8.59
C LEU A 26 -12.36 13.62 -8.37
N LEU A 27 -13.28 12.85 -7.76
CA LEU A 27 -13.14 11.40 -7.55
C LEU A 27 -13.14 10.61 -8.88
N GLU A 28 -13.86 11.09 -9.90
CA GLU A 28 -13.79 10.54 -11.26
C GLU A 28 -12.41 10.77 -11.88
N ALA A 29 -11.89 12.01 -11.79
CA ALA A 29 -10.55 12.34 -12.29
C ALA A 29 -9.47 11.52 -11.58
N GLU A 30 -9.61 11.33 -10.27
CA GLU A 30 -8.70 10.51 -9.48
C GLU A 30 -8.78 9.04 -9.86
N SER A 31 -9.99 8.50 -10.05
CA SER A 31 -10.17 7.12 -10.51
C SER A 31 -9.48 6.87 -11.86
N CYS A 32 -9.52 7.83 -12.78
CA CYS A 32 -8.77 7.78 -14.03
C CYS A 32 -7.26 7.77 -13.75
N ALA A 33 -6.77 8.67 -12.88
CA ALA A 33 -5.36 8.75 -12.53
C ALA A 33 -4.83 7.44 -11.90
N TRP A 34 -5.59 6.83 -10.98
CA TRP A 34 -5.26 5.53 -10.38
C TRP A 34 -5.15 4.44 -11.45
N LYS A 35 -6.11 4.38 -12.37
CA LYS A 35 -6.12 3.40 -13.46
C LYS A 35 -4.92 3.56 -14.37
N ASP A 36 -4.64 4.79 -14.81
CA ASP A 36 -3.65 5.08 -15.83
C ASP A 36 -2.21 4.99 -15.29
N THR A 37 -1.98 5.48 -14.06
CA THR A 37 -0.63 5.56 -13.48
C THR A 37 -0.28 4.39 -12.57
N LEU A 38 -1.26 3.83 -11.84
CA LEU A 38 -1.03 2.81 -10.84
C LEU A 38 -1.65 1.45 -11.21
N ARG A 39 -2.39 1.38 -12.35
CA ARG A 39 -3.05 0.16 -12.84
C ARG A 39 -3.99 -0.43 -11.79
N TRP A 40 -4.79 0.47 -11.18
CA TRP A 40 -5.64 0.15 -10.05
C TRP A 40 -7.05 0.66 -10.26
N ASP A 41 -8.06 -0.19 -10.04
CA ASP A 41 -9.46 0.23 -10.00
C ASP A 41 -9.77 0.89 -8.64
N PHE A 42 -9.95 2.20 -8.66
CA PHE A 42 -10.20 2.99 -7.46
C PHE A 42 -11.69 3.03 -7.05
N ALA A 43 -12.59 2.35 -7.77
CA ALA A 43 -14.03 2.41 -7.53
C ALA A 43 -14.43 1.99 -6.10
N ALA A 44 -13.75 1.00 -5.51
CA ALA A 44 -13.99 0.60 -4.12
C ALA A 44 -13.62 1.71 -3.15
N SER A 45 -12.45 2.32 -3.32
CA SER A 45 -12.00 3.46 -2.51
C SER A 45 -12.91 4.67 -2.66
N THR A 46 -13.34 4.99 -3.88
CA THR A 46 -14.33 6.06 -4.14
C THR A 46 -15.62 5.87 -3.35
N ARG A 47 -16.14 4.62 -3.28
CA ARG A 47 -17.35 4.31 -2.46
C ARG A 47 -17.10 4.52 -0.98
N ILE A 48 -15.93 4.08 -0.47
CA ILE A 48 -15.55 4.26 0.94
C ILE A 48 -15.39 5.74 1.28
N ILE A 49 -14.66 6.50 0.45
CA ILE A 49 -14.46 7.95 0.62
C ILE A 49 -15.82 8.65 0.64
N SER A 50 -16.69 8.37 -0.33
CA SER A 50 -18.03 8.97 -0.42
C SER A 50 -18.90 8.63 0.80
N ALA A 51 -18.82 7.41 1.32
CA ALA A 51 -19.51 7.03 2.56
C ALA A 51 -18.97 7.77 3.77
N CYS A 52 -17.65 7.85 3.91
CA CYS A 52 -17.00 8.57 5.00
C CYS A 52 -17.26 10.08 4.96
N LEU A 53 -17.32 10.69 3.77
CA LEU A 53 -17.74 12.09 3.60
C LEU A 53 -19.17 12.31 4.07
N ARG A 54 -20.11 11.43 3.65
CA ARG A 54 -21.53 11.49 4.06
C ARG A 54 -21.68 11.41 5.58
N ASP A 55 -20.93 10.52 6.20
CA ASP A 55 -20.97 10.27 7.64
C ASP A 55 -20.09 11.27 8.42
N ARG A 56 -19.45 12.22 7.73
CA ARG A 56 -18.52 13.21 8.30
C ARG A 56 -17.39 12.61 9.13
N ARG A 57 -16.91 11.42 8.72
CA ARG A 57 -15.84 10.69 9.41
C ARG A 57 -14.43 11.02 8.89
N LEU A 58 -14.31 11.72 7.77
CA LEU A 58 -13.04 12.23 7.28
C LEU A 58 -12.77 13.61 7.82
N SER A 59 -11.56 13.83 8.29
CA SER A 59 -10.99 15.13 8.56
C SER A 59 -10.08 15.55 7.42
N GLY A 60 -9.94 16.84 7.15
CA GLY A 60 -9.06 17.30 6.08
C GLY A 60 -9.56 18.56 5.41
N TYR A 61 -9.01 18.82 4.23
CA TYR A 61 -9.21 20.07 3.51
C TYR A 61 -9.50 19.82 2.04
N ALA A 62 -10.37 20.64 1.47
CA ALA A 62 -10.67 20.72 0.06
C ALA A 62 -10.10 22.01 -0.54
N LEU A 63 -9.49 21.93 -1.70
CA LEU A 63 -9.10 23.05 -2.54
C LEU A 63 -10.29 23.42 -3.43
N VAL A 64 -10.82 24.61 -3.24
CA VAL A 64 -12.00 25.12 -3.96
C VAL A 64 -11.57 26.24 -4.90
N GLY A 65 -11.97 26.16 -6.14
CA GLY A 65 -11.74 27.19 -7.15
C GLY A 65 -12.99 27.44 -7.99
N ASP A 66 -12.84 28.22 -9.04
CA ASP A 66 -13.92 28.43 -10.00
C ASP A 66 -14.35 27.07 -10.60
N GLY A 67 -15.59 26.69 -10.39
CA GLY A 67 -16.15 25.42 -10.86
C GLY A 67 -16.19 24.29 -9.81
N GLY A 68 -15.84 24.55 -8.54
CA GLY A 68 -16.04 23.62 -7.44
C GLY A 68 -14.74 23.08 -6.84
N ILE A 69 -14.81 21.85 -6.29
CA ILE A 69 -13.67 21.22 -5.62
C ILE A 69 -12.66 20.73 -6.65
N ARG A 70 -11.40 21.18 -6.49
CA ARG A 70 -10.28 20.92 -7.42
C ARG A 70 -9.17 20.10 -6.81
N GLY A 71 -9.26 19.77 -5.51
CA GLY A 71 -8.32 18.92 -4.81
C GLY A 71 -8.77 18.67 -3.40
N TYR A 72 -8.16 17.69 -2.75
CA TYR A 72 -8.35 17.42 -1.33
C TYR A 72 -7.10 16.81 -0.71
N CYS A 73 -6.99 16.96 0.61
CA CYS A 73 -6.13 16.15 1.46
C CYS A 73 -6.95 15.73 2.68
N PHE A 74 -7.17 14.45 2.87
CA PHE A 74 -7.86 13.96 4.06
C PHE A 74 -6.97 13.09 4.92
N PHE A 75 -7.30 13.06 6.20
CA PHE A 75 -6.66 12.23 7.20
C PHE A 75 -7.69 11.66 8.17
N PHE A 76 -7.30 10.63 8.87
CA PHE A 76 -8.10 10.00 9.92
C PHE A 76 -7.24 9.63 11.11
N TYR A 77 -7.90 9.35 12.22
CA TYR A 77 -7.25 8.94 13.46
C TYR A 77 -7.49 7.45 13.69
N ASP A 78 -6.43 6.74 14.05
CA ASP A 78 -6.46 5.33 14.43
C ASP A 78 -5.76 5.19 15.80
N GLY A 79 -6.53 5.29 16.88
CA GLY A 79 -6.02 5.40 18.23
C GLY A 79 -5.22 6.70 18.43
N ASP A 80 -3.95 6.57 18.77
CA ASP A 80 -2.99 7.65 18.97
C ASP A 80 -2.18 7.98 17.71
N LYS A 81 -2.64 7.48 16.56
CA LYS A 81 -2.01 7.68 15.25
C LYS A 81 -2.88 8.54 14.34
N GLY A 82 -2.26 9.52 13.67
CA GLY A 82 -2.83 10.25 12.54
C GLY A 82 -2.33 9.68 11.23
N VAL A 83 -3.23 9.38 10.30
CA VAL A 83 -2.88 8.85 8.99
C VAL A 83 -3.39 9.80 7.92
N ILE A 84 -2.48 10.33 7.08
CA ILE A 84 -2.89 11.00 5.84
C ILE A 84 -3.32 9.90 4.89
N GLY A 85 -4.64 9.83 4.65
CA GLY A 85 -5.26 8.77 3.89
C GLY A 85 -5.11 8.95 2.40
N ASP A 86 -5.21 10.20 1.93
CA ASP A 86 -5.02 10.54 0.53
C ASP A 86 -4.78 12.04 0.33
N LEU A 87 -4.15 12.36 -0.80
CA LEU A 87 -3.95 13.69 -1.33
C LEU A 87 -4.14 13.62 -2.86
N PHE A 88 -5.08 14.36 -3.39
CA PHE A 88 -5.28 14.44 -4.82
C PHE A 88 -5.64 15.87 -5.25
N VAL A 89 -5.00 16.34 -6.32
CA VAL A 89 -5.29 17.61 -6.97
C VAL A 89 -5.57 17.32 -8.44
N HIS A 90 -6.61 17.97 -8.98
CA HIS A 90 -7.01 17.77 -10.36
C HIS A 90 -5.82 17.99 -11.31
N PRO A 91 -5.58 17.11 -12.29
CA PRO A 91 -4.38 17.13 -13.14
C PRO A 91 -4.11 18.48 -13.83
N GLU A 92 -5.15 19.26 -14.12
CA GLU A 92 -5.01 20.61 -14.70
C GLU A 92 -4.26 21.60 -13.79
N LEU A 93 -4.19 21.31 -12.50
CA LEU A 93 -3.50 22.14 -11.49
C LEU A 93 -2.16 21.51 -11.05
N ALA A 94 -1.77 20.40 -11.64
CA ALA A 94 -0.52 19.72 -11.29
C ALA A 94 0.70 20.63 -11.49
N GLY A 95 1.66 20.57 -10.56
CA GLY A 95 2.89 21.36 -10.63
C GLY A 95 2.74 22.84 -10.23
N HIS A 96 1.56 23.28 -9.79
CA HIS A 96 1.32 24.66 -9.32
C HIS A 96 1.45 24.80 -7.79
N GLY A 97 1.92 23.77 -7.09
CA GLY A 97 2.16 23.77 -5.65
C GLY A 97 0.91 23.61 -4.77
N ARG A 98 -0.26 23.36 -5.39
CA ARG A 98 -1.54 23.21 -4.67
C ARG A 98 -1.57 21.96 -3.79
N GLU A 99 -0.90 20.91 -4.21
CA GLU A 99 -0.68 19.69 -3.44
C GLU A 99 0.02 19.98 -2.12
N ARG A 100 1.04 20.83 -2.16
CA ARG A 100 1.80 21.23 -0.97
C ARG A 100 0.97 22.07 -0.03
N GLU A 101 0.21 23.03 -0.55
CA GLU A 101 -0.67 23.87 0.26
C GLU A 101 -1.70 23.02 1.03
N LEU A 102 -2.38 22.08 0.38
CA LEU A 102 -3.32 21.16 1.02
C LEU A 102 -2.63 20.27 2.08
N LEU A 103 -1.47 19.73 1.72
CA LEU A 103 -0.69 18.86 2.60
C LEU A 103 -0.22 19.64 3.85
N GLU A 104 0.21 20.87 3.70
CA GLU A 104 0.65 21.72 4.82
C GLU A 104 -0.46 21.96 5.82
N HIS A 105 -1.67 22.27 5.37
CA HIS A 105 -2.84 22.42 6.26
C HIS A 105 -3.16 21.13 7.02
N ALA A 106 -3.11 19.97 6.33
CA ALA A 106 -3.34 18.68 6.97
C ALA A 106 -2.26 18.37 8.02
N LEU A 107 -0.98 18.60 7.68
CA LEU A 107 0.14 18.40 8.60
C LEU A 107 0.10 19.32 9.81
N GLU A 108 -0.24 20.59 9.63
CA GLU A 108 -0.39 21.54 10.74
C GLU A 108 -1.48 21.08 11.71
N THR A 109 -2.61 20.63 11.19
CA THR A 109 -3.71 20.11 12.03
C THR A 109 -3.30 18.86 12.79
N LEU A 110 -2.68 17.88 12.11
CA LEU A 110 -2.22 16.66 12.75
C LEU A 110 -1.17 16.92 13.83
N LEU A 111 -0.20 17.80 13.54
CA LEU A 111 0.86 18.15 14.47
C LEU A 111 0.36 18.94 15.70
N ALA A 112 -0.75 19.68 15.54
CA ALA A 112 -1.40 20.41 16.63
C ALA A 112 -2.40 19.55 17.43
N THR A 113 -2.68 18.32 16.99
CA THR A 113 -3.66 17.43 17.66
C THR A 113 -3.03 16.82 18.91
N PRO A 114 -3.58 17.09 20.10
CA PRO A 114 -3.06 16.54 21.36
C PRO A 114 -3.20 15.01 21.42
N GLY A 115 -2.21 14.34 22.00
CA GLY A 115 -2.24 12.92 22.27
C GLY A 115 -1.87 12.02 21.06
N LEU A 116 -1.59 12.59 19.88
CA LEU A 116 -1.01 11.82 18.81
C LEU A 116 0.44 11.48 19.15
N GLN A 117 0.78 10.21 18.96
CA GLN A 117 2.15 9.70 19.12
C GLN A 117 2.83 9.44 17.78
N ARG A 118 2.05 9.32 16.72
CA ARG A 118 2.57 8.97 15.41
C ARG A 118 1.74 9.59 14.28
N ILE A 119 2.43 9.99 13.20
CA ILE A 119 1.78 10.44 11.96
C ILE A 119 2.42 9.66 10.81
N GLU A 120 1.57 9.09 9.94
CA GLU A 120 1.96 8.33 8.77
C GLU A 120 1.33 8.88 7.50
N ALA A 121 2.06 8.79 6.36
CA ALA A 121 1.54 9.09 5.04
C ALA A 121 2.19 8.19 3.99
N GLN A 122 1.40 7.70 3.03
CA GLN A 122 1.86 7.06 1.81
C GLN A 122 1.04 7.63 0.65
N LEU A 123 1.69 8.35 -0.26
CA LEU A 123 1.02 9.15 -1.28
C LEU A 123 1.50 8.72 -2.68
N PRO A 124 0.92 7.64 -3.25
CA PRO A 124 1.45 6.97 -4.44
C PRO A 124 1.29 7.78 -5.74
N HIS A 125 0.44 8.81 -5.75
CA HIS A 125 0.31 9.69 -6.91
C HIS A 125 1.54 10.57 -7.14
N TYR A 126 2.29 10.87 -6.07
CA TYR A 126 3.39 11.84 -6.10
C TYR A 126 4.74 11.16 -5.97
N GLU A 127 5.72 11.65 -6.74
CA GLU A 127 7.10 11.25 -6.50
C GLU A 127 7.55 11.74 -5.12
N ARG A 128 8.42 10.95 -4.46
CA ARG A 128 8.92 11.31 -3.13
C ARG A 128 9.46 12.73 -3.07
N ALA A 129 10.26 13.14 -4.07
CA ALA A 129 10.92 14.44 -4.11
C ALA A 129 9.94 15.62 -4.18
N GLU A 130 8.72 15.43 -4.66
CA GLU A 130 7.71 16.49 -4.77
C GLU A 130 7.19 16.93 -3.41
N LEU A 131 6.98 15.97 -2.49
CA LEU A 131 6.37 16.21 -1.18
C LEU A 131 7.37 16.16 -0.03
N GLU A 132 8.53 15.55 -0.22
CA GLU A 132 9.57 15.37 0.80
C GLU A 132 9.94 16.67 1.55
N PRO A 133 10.08 17.85 0.90
CA PRO A 133 10.38 19.09 1.61
C PRO A 133 9.33 19.48 2.65
N CYS A 134 8.03 19.25 2.38
CA CYS A 134 6.94 19.53 3.32
C CYS A 134 7.05 18.66 4.59
N PHE A 135 7.40 17.40 4.40
CA PHE A 135 7.56 16.43 5.49
C PHE A 135 8.86 16.63 6.26
N GLN A 136 9.99 16.79 5.57
CA GLN A 136 11.30 16.94 6.20
C GLN A 136 11.39 18.18 7.07
N SER A 137 10.85 19.33 6.63
CA SER A 137 10.81 20.57 7.41
C SER A 137 10.06 20.41 8.73
N ARG A 138 9.24 19.36 8.85
CA ARG A 138 8.45 19.03 10.04
C ARG A 138 8.96 17.78 10.77
N GLY A 139 10.18 17.34 10.51
CA GLY A 139 10.86 16.25 11.22
C GLY A 139 10.38 14.84 10.87
N PHE A 140 9.75 14.63 9.74
CA PHE A 140 9.38 13.30 9.28
C PHE A 140 10.59 12.54 8.70
N GLN A 141 10.62 11.24 8.93
CA GLN A 141 11.48 10.33 8.21
C GLN A 141 10.82 9.99 6.86
N SER A 142 11.64 9.89 5.82
CA SER A 142 11.20 9.62 4.46
C SER A 142 11.75 8.29 3.97
N PHE A 143 10.90 7.49 3.34
CA PHE A 143 11.25 6.19 2.76
C PHE A 143 10.80 6.16 1.30
N LEU A 144 11.70 5.73 0.41
CA LEU A 144 11.34 5.49 -0.99
C LEU A 144 10.63 4.15 -1.10
N ARG A 145 9.46 4.16 -1.74
CA ARG A 145 8.69 2.97 -2.09
C ARG A 145 8.71 2.78 -3.61
N ARG A 146 8.73 1.53 -4.06
CA ARG A 146 8.63 1.16 -5.47
C ARG A 146 7.34 0.41 -5.71
N PHE A 147 6.56 0.85 -6.70
CA PHE A 147 5.58 0.01 -7.35
C PHE A 147 6.27 -0.78 -8.44
N MET A 148 6.17 -2.10 -8.37
CA MET A 148 6.76 -3.01 -9.35
C MET A 148 5.68 -3.84 -10.02
N SER A 149 5.87 -4.19 -11.28
CA SER A 149 4.96 -5.03 -12.05
C SER A 149 5.68 -6.13 -12.77
N LEU A 150 4.97 -7.24 -12.93
CA LEU A 150 5.37 -8.41 -13.68
C LEU A 150 4.31 -8.69 -14.74
N ASN A 151 4.71 -8.81 -16.01
CA ASN A 151 3.84 -9.28 -17.10
C ASN A 151 3.80 -10.80 -17.09
N LEU A 152 2.60 -11.38 -17.00
CA LEU A 152 2.36 -12.83 -17.08
C LEU A 152 1.98 -13.26 -18.50
N ALA A 153 1.51 -12.33 -19.36
CA ALA A 153 1.09 -12.67 -20.71
C ALA A 153 2.26 -13.23 -21.53
N GLY A 154 2.04 -14.37 -22.16
CA GLY A 154 3.04 -15.03 -23.01
C GLY A 154 4.20 -15.71 -22.26
N ARG A 155 4.18 -15.76 -20.93
CA ARG A 155 5.12 -16.62 -20.19
C ARG A 155 4.74 -18.07 -20.41
N GLN A 156 5.73 -18.87 -20.84
CA GLN A 156 5.60 -20.32 -20.74
C GLN A 156 5.34 -20.71 -19.29
N PRO A 157 4.47 -21.71 -19.04
CA PRO A 157 4.29 -22.24 -17.70
C PRO A 157 5.65 -22.47 -17.05
N LEU A 158 5.86 -21.93 -15.85
CA LEU A 158 7.14 -22.07 -15.14
C LEU A 158 7.53 -23.55 -14.97
N ALA A 159 6.53 -24.43 -14.95
CA ALA A 159 6.70 -25.88 -14.92
C ALA A 159 7.32 -26.45 -16.23
N GLU A 160 7.06 -25.86 -17.40
CA GLU A 160 7.64 -26.33 -18.67
C GLU A 160 9.07 -25.85 -18.88
N ALA A 161 9.41 -24.66 -18.36
CA ALA A 161 10.78 -24.14 -18.44
C ALA A 161 11.78 -24.92 -17.56
N GLU A 162 11.29 -25.68 -16.58
CA GLU A 162 12.09 -26.47 -15.63
C GLU A 162 12.03 -27.99 -15.94
N THR A 163 11.21 -28.43 -16.92
CA THR A 163 11.14 -29.84 -17.31
C THR A 163 12.46 -30.33 -17.95
N GLY A 164 13.10 -31.27 -17.27
CA GLY A 164 14.33 -31.92 -17.76
C GLY A 164 15.62 -31.47 -17.06
N ARG A 165 15.54 -30.52 -16.10
CA ARG A 165 16.66 -30.16 -15.25
C ARG A 165 16.54 -30.86 -13.89
N GLU A 166 17.66 -31.41 -13.40
CA GLU A 166 17.70 -31.89 -12.00
C GLU A 166 17.46 -30.71 -11.03
N PRO A 167 16.63 -30.91 -10.00
CA PRO A 167 16.39 -29.87 -9.00
C PRO A 167 17.69 -29.48 -8.28
N THR A 168 17.85 -28.20 -8.01
CA THR A 168 18.93 -27.74 -7.14
C THR A 168 18.76 -28.29 -5.72
N ASN A 169 19.81 -28.26 -4.90
CA ASN A 169 19.71 -28.68 -3.51
C ASN A 169 18.64 -27.93 -2.73
N GLU A 170 18.43 -26.63 -3.03
CA GLU A 170 17.37 -25.81 -2.43
C GLU A 170 15.98 -26.29 -2.85
N GLU A 171 15.77 -26.55 -4.15
CA GLU A 171 14.50 -27.07 -4.69
C GLU A 171 14.19 -28.46 -4.15
N ALA A 172 15.18 -29.35 -4.07
CA ALA A 172 15.02 -30.67 -3.49
C ALA A 172 14.61 -30.57 -2.00
N TRP A 173 15.27 -29.70 -1.24
CA TRP A 173 14.92 -29.46 0.17
C TRP A 173 13.50 -28.91 0.30
N LEU A 174 13.11 -27.92 -0.53
CA LEU A 174 11.76 -27.35 -0.52
C LEU A 174 10.71 -28.42 -0.78
N ASN A 175 10.91 -29.24 -1.83
CA ASN A 175 9.96 -30.28 -2.22
C ASN A 175 9.78 -31.34 -1.12
N GLU A 176 10.85 -31.68 -0.38
CA GLU A 176 10.78 -32.63 0.73
C GLU A 176 10.13 -32.05 2.00
N ASN A 177 10.38 -30.78 2.32
CA ASN A 177 10.09 -30.22 3.64
C ASN A 177 8.92 -29.24 3.64
N ILE A 178 8.51 -28.69 2.51
CA ILE A 178 7.50 -27.64 2.41
C ILE A 178 6.35 -28.06 1.50
N GLN A 179 5.14 -27.98 2.03
CA GLN A 179 3.91 -28.10 1.26
C GLN A 179 3.33 -26.71 0.99
N LEU A 180 3.10 -26.39 -0.28
CA LEU A 180 2.38 -25.19 -0.68
C LEU A 180 0.89 -25.49 -0.77
N ILE A 181 0.08 -24.77 -0.04
CA ILE A 181 -1.38 -24.92 -0.02
C ILE A 181 -2.06 -23.59 -0.35
N PRO A 182 -3.29 -23.58 -0.89
CA PRO A 182 -4.12 -22.39 -0.92
C PRO A 182 -4.32 -21.81 0.46
N TRP A 183 -4.72 -20.53 0.51
CA TRP A 183 -5.02 -19.89 1.80
C TRP A 183 -6.02 -20.75 2.60
N ASN A 184 -5.75 -20.94 3.90
CA ASN A 184 -6.60 -21.72 4.77
C ASN A 184 -6.80 -20.98 6.10
N LYS A 185 -8.07 -20.69 6.42
CA LYS A 185 -8.45 -19.91 7.61
C LYS A 185 -8.00 -20.54 8.94
N ARG A 186 -7.72 -21.85 8.98
CA ARG A 186 -7.17 -22.50 10.19
C ARG A 186 -5.85 -21.90 10.65
N PHE A 187 -5.08 -21.28 9.73
CA PHE A 187 -3.79 -20.67 10.01
C PHE A 187 -3.86 -19.15 10.18
N HIS A 188 -5.05 -18.57 10.38
CA HIS A 188 -5.20 -17.11 10.43
C HIS A 188 -4.34 -16.49 11.55
N ASP A 189 -4.41 -17.04 12.75
CA ASP A 189 -3.63 -16.55 13.90
C ASP A 189 -2.13 -16.84 13.72
N ASP A 190 -1.77 -18.00 13.17
CA ASP A 190 -0.38 -18.34 12.84
C ASP A 190 0.19 -17.39 11.77
N ALA A 191 -0.62 -16.94 10.81
CA ALA A 191 -0.22 -15.98 9.79
C ALA A 191 0.09 -14.61 10.40
N ALA A 192 -0.69 -14.14 11.36
CA ALA A 192 -0.44 -12.90 12.07
C ALA A 192 0.86 -12.96 12.89
N GLU A 193 1.05 -14.05 13.64
CA GLU A 193 2.28 -14.29 14.37
C GLU A 193 3.50 -14.37 13.46
N LEU A 194 3.39 -15.08 12.33
CA LEU A 194 4.46 -15.18 11.32
C LEU A 194 4.82 -13.82 10.75
N LEU A 195 3.83 -12.97 10.40
CA LEU A 195 4.08 -11.62 9.92
C LEU A 195 4.79 -10.77 10.97
N TYR A 196 4.29 -10.76 12.20
CA TYR A 196 4.95 -10.05 13.28
C TYR A 196 6.42 -10.48 13.44
N GLN A 197 6.70 -11.78 13.50
CA GLN A 197 8.06 -12.30 13.64
C GLN A 197 8.95 -11.91 12.45
N SER A 198 8.40 -11.93 11.24
CA SER A 198 9.13 -11.63 10.01
C SER A 198 9.47 -10.14 9.85
N TYR A 199 8.57 -9.26 10.34
CA TYR A 199 8.65 -7.83 10.05
C TYR A 199 9.04 -6.94 11.23
N ARG A 200 8.91 -7.35 12.49
CA ARG A 200 9.14 -6.52 13.70
C ARG A 200 10.49 -5.79 13.74
N ARG A 201 11.51 -6.29 13.04
CA ARG A 201 12.84 -5.67 12.91
C ARG A 201 13.13 -5.18 11.50
N HIS A 202 12.15 -5.24 10.63
CA HIS A 202 12.28 -4.86 9.23
C HIS A 202 12.06 -3.36 9.03
N VAL A 203 12.61 -2.81 7.92
CA VAL A 203 12.41 -1.41 7.57
C VAL A 203 10.92 -1.05 7.42
N ASP A 204 10.09 -1.97 6.94
CA ASP A 204 8.65 -1.74 6.76
C ASP A 204 7.90 -1.55 8.10
N ALA A 205 8.39 -2.11 9.22
CA ALA A 205 7.83 -1.85 10.54
C ALA A 205 8.04 -0.39 11.02
N ARG A 206 9.00 0.32 10.42
CA ARG A 206 9.17 1.76 10.65
C ARG A 206 8.14 2.59 9.90
N ILE A 207 7.61 2.06 8.79
CA ILE A 207 6.64 2.72 7.89
C ILE A 207 5.21 2.42 8.34
N ASN A 208 4.92 1.17 8.67
CA ASN A 208 3.61 0.70 9.11
C ASN A 208 3.76 0.01 10.47
N ASP A 209 3.20 0.61 11.49
CA ASP A 209 3.25 0.12 12.88
C ASP A 209 2.46 -1.18 13.12
N GLN A 210 1.57 -1.57 12.20
CA GLN A 210 0.86 -2.84 12.27
C GLN A 210 1.80 -4.06 12.32
N TYR A 211 3.03 -3.92 11.82
CA TYR A 211 4.07 -4.94 11.98
C TYR A 211 4.72 -4.98 13.37
N GLY A 212 4.43 -4.01 14.23
CA GLY A 212 5.02 -3.88 15.56
C GLY A 212 4.39 -4.78 16.63
N SER A 213 3.25 -5.41 16.34
CA SER A 213 2.56 -6.32 17.26
C SER A 213 1.77 -7.40 16.53
N VAL A 214 1.45 -8.50 17.22
CA VAL A 214 0.58 -9.56 16.67
C VAL A 214 -0.81 -9.01 16.37
N ILE A 215 -1.36 -8.17 17.27
CA ILE A 215 -2.66 -7.53 17.08
C ILE A 215 -2.66 -6.63 15.82
N GLY A 216 -1.59 -5.86 15.62
CA GLY A 216 -1.42 -5.06 14.41
C GLY A 216 -1.35 -5.92 13.15
N ALA A 217 -0.58 -7.01 13.18
CA ALA A 217 -0.48 -7.96 12.07
C ALA A 217 -1.83 -8.66 11.78
N THR A 218 -2.62 -8.99 12.81
CA THR A 218 -3.98 -9.51 12.64
C THR A 218 -4.87 -8.50 11.89
N ARG A 219 -4.88 -7.23 12.33
CA ARG A 219 -5.62 -6.15 11.67
C ARG A 219 -5.17 -5.95 10.21
N LEU A 220 -3.88 -6.07 9.94
CA LEU A 220 -3.36 -5.98 8.57
C LEU A 220 -3.93 -7.09 7.68
N ILE A 221 -3.94 -8.34 8.16
CA ILE A 221 -4.50 -9.49 7.44
C ILE A 221 -6.01 -9.29 7.23
N GLU A 222 -6.74 -8.88 8.27
CA GLU A 222 -8.18 -8.59 8.19
C GLU A 222 -8.49 -7.48 7.19
N ASN A 223 -7.67 -6.43 7.14
CA ASN A 223 -7.80 -5.36 6.17
C ASN A 223 -7.65 -5.87 4.73
N ILE A 224 -6.72 -6.80 4.48
CA ILE A 224 -6.55 -7.42 3.15
C ILE A 224 -7.78 -8.24 2.77
N PHE A 225 -8.44 -8.92 3.72
CA PHE A 225 -9.57 -9.81 3.44
C PHE A 225 -10.91 -9.12 3.33
N TYR A 226 -11.17 -8.17 4.22
CA TYR A 226 -12.51 -7.62 4.40
C TYR A 226 -12.65 -6.17 3.92
N HIS A 227 -11.54 -5.44 3.81
CA HIS A 227 -11.56 -4.06 3.36
C HIS A 227 -10.92 -3.95 1.98
N GLN A 228 -11.74 -3.71 0.97
CA GLN A 228 -11.35 -3.67 -0.45
C GLN A 228 -10.31 -2.56 -0.81
N GLY A 229 -9.71 -1.89 0.18
CA GLY A 229 -8.65 -0.91 -0.06
C GLY A 229 -7.40 -1.47 -0.75
N CYS A 230 -7.17 -2.79 -0.61
CA CYS A 230 -6.11 -3.51 -1.33
C CYS A 230 -6.63 -4.36 -2.50
N GLY A 231 -7.88 -4.16 -2.95
CA GLY A 231 -8.55 -4.98 -3.96
C GLY A 231 -9.33 -6.16 -3.39
N ASP A 232 -9.90 -6.99 -4.26
CA ASP A 232 -10.66 -8.18 -3.88
C ASP A 232 -9.73 -9.35 -3.57
N PHE A 233 -9.82 -9.93 -2.39
CA PHE A 233 -8.97 -11.05 -1.96
C PHE A 233 -9.20 -12.32 -2.80
N LEU A 234 -8.12 -12.89 -3.31
CA LEU A 234 -8.12 -14.12 -4.12
C LEU A 234 -7.66 -15.32 -3.28
N GLU A 235 -8.59 -15.91 -2.51
CA GLU A 235 -8.29 -17.00 -1.57
C GLU A 235 -7.61 -18.20 -2.26
N ARG A 236 -8.09 -18.60 -3.44
CA ARG A 236 -7.57 -19.75 -4.20
C ARG A 236 -6.14 -19.56 -4.69
N VAL A 237 -5.76 -18.33 -5.05
CA VAL A 237 -4.43 -17.97 -5.57
C VAL A 237 -3.46 -17.61 -4.46
N SER A 238 -3.97 -17.07 -3.35
CA SER A 238 -3.14 -16.81 -2.16
C SER A 238 -2.59 -18.12 -1.62
N ARG A 239 -1.34 -18.11 -1.17
CA ARG A 239 -0.58 -19.31 -0.83
C ARG A 239 -0.06 -19.30 0.60
N MET A 240 -0.02 -20.47 1.19
CA MET A 240 0.64 -20.74 2.44
C MET A 240 1.69 -21.83 2.25
N ALA A 241 2.83 -21.67 2.89
CA ALA A 241 3.88 -22.68 2.99
C ALA A 241 3.82 -23.31 4.37
N VAL A 242 3.63 -24.62 4.41
CA VAL A 242 3.50 -25.42 5.64
C VAL A 242 4.63 -26.43 5.69
N HIS A 243 5.28 -26.55 6.83
CA HIS A 243 6.35 -27.53 7.01
C HIS A 243 5.76 -28.95 7.12
N SER A 244 6.13 -29.82 6.17
CA SER A 244 5.50 -31.14 5.95
C SER A 244 5.46 -32.06 7.17
N ARG A 245 6.49 -32.01 8.04
CA ARG A 245 6.58 -32.89 9.22
C ARG A 245 5.93 -32.33 10.49
N THR A 246 5.82 -31.01 10.60
CA THR A 246 5.37 -30.36 11.86
C THR A 246 4.03 -29.67 11.73
N ASP A 247 3.47 -29.60 10.53
CA ASP A 247 2.24 -28.87 10.18
C ASP A 247 2.27 -27.37 10.59
N LYS A 248 3.49 -26.80 10.74
CA LYS A 248 3.67 -25.40 11.11
C LYS A 248 3.66 -24.52 9.88
N LEU A 249 2.96 -23.38 9.99
CA LEU A 249 3.02 -22.32 8.98
C LEU A 249 4.41 -21.68 8.99
N VAL A 250 5.05 -21.61 7.81
CA VAL A 250 6.42 -21.08 7.64
C VAL A 250 6.49 -19.94 6.62
N GLY A 251 5.43 -19.75 5.83
CA GLY A 251 5.36 -18.65 4.87
C GLY A 251 3.94 -18.38 4.40
N ILE A 252 3.68 -17.15 4.01
CA ILE A 252 2.41 -16.71 3.43
C ILE A 252 2.63 -15.80 2.24
N LEU A 253 1.69 -15.82 1.31
CA LEU A 253 1.52 -14.89 0.22
C LEU A 253 0.04 -14.58 0.07
N THR A 254 -0.33 -13.30 0.14
CA THR A 254 -1.69 -12.84 -0.15
C THR A 254 -1.74 -12.20 -1.54
N VAL A 255 -2.81 -12.47 -2.26
CA VAL A 255 -3.06 -11.93 -3.59
C VAL A 255 -4.46 -11.32 -3.64
N THR A 256 -4.58 -10.16 -4.23
CA THR A 256 -5.85 -9.46 -4.45
C THR A 256 -6.02 -9.13 -5.93
N ARG A 257 -7.26 -8.99 -6.39
CA ARG A 257 -7.58 -8.47 -7.71
C ARG A 257 -7.77 -6.95 -7.60
N VAL A 258 -7.01 -6.21 -8.36
CA VAL A 258 -7.08 -4.73 -8.38
C VAL A 258 -7.65 -4.18 -9.70
N MET A 259 -7.62 -4.97 -10.77
CA MET A 259 -8.34 -4.74 -12.04
C MET A 259 -8.71 -6.09 -12.66
N THR A 260 -9.50 -6.07 -13.73
CA THR A 260 -10.00 -7.28 -14.40
C THR A 260 -8.91 -8.32 -14.68
N HIS A 261 -7.75 -7.88 -15.17
CA HIS A 261 -6.61 -8.76 -15.52
C HIS A 261 -5.33 -8.42 -14.74
N THR A 262 -5.45 -7.64 -13.64
CA THR A 262 -4.31 -7.25 -12.81
C THR A 262 -4.52 -7.70 -11.38
N ALA A 263 -3.58 -8.49 -10.88
CA ALA A 263 -3.49 -8.87 -9.48
C ALA A 263 -2.47 -8.00 -8.74
N HIS A 264 -2.59 -7.92 -7.43
CA HIS A 264 -1.63 -7.28 -6.54
C HIS A 264 -1.21 -8.24 -5.44
N ILE A 265 0.02 -8.15 -4.99
CA ILE A 265 0.54 -8.87 -3.84
C ILE A 265 0.65 -7.87 -2.68
N PRO A 266 -0.36 -7.79 -1.79
CA PRO A 266 -0.31 -6.91 -0.62
C PRO A 266 0.75 -7.34 0.38
N GLN A 267 0.93 -8.68 0.54
CA GLN A 267 1.79 -9.22 1.58
C GLN A 267 2.47 -10.51 1.15
N VAL A 268 3.77 -10.62 1.44
CA VAL A 268 4.54 -11.86 1.46
C VAL A 268 5.38 -11.91 2.73
N GLY A 269 5.33 -13.00 3.46
CA GLY A 269 6.09 -13.20 4.69
C GLY A 269 6.65 -14.61 4.77
N VAL A 270 7.90 -14.72 5.23
CA VAL A 270 8.57 -16.01 5.48
C VAL A 270 9.16 -15.97 6.88
N GLY A 271 8.86 -16.97 7.67
CA GLY A 271 9.38 -17.10 9.04
C GLY A 271 10.92 -16.98 9.05
N PRO A 272 11.51 -16.29 10.06
CA PRO A 272 12.94 -15.98 10.07
C PRO A 272 13.86 -17.19 9.88
N GLN A 273 13.45 -18.36 10.38
CA GLN A 273 14.23 -19.60 10.27
C GLN A 273 14.20 -20.23 8.88
N PHE A 274 13.27 -19.81 8.02
CA PHE A 274 13.06 -20.34 6.67
C PHE A 274 13.40 -19.32 5.56
N GLN A 275 13.90 -18.15 5.96
CA GLN A 275 14.40 -17.15 5.03
C GLN A 275 15.70 -17.63 4.35
N GLY A 276 15.90 -17.26 3.08
CA GLY A 276 17.07 -17.69 2.32
C GLY A 276 16.97 -19.10 1.75
N LEU A 277 15.93 -19.89 2.09
CA LEU A 277 15.70 -21.26 1.62
C LEU A 277 14.76 -21.36 0.40
N GLY A 278 14.51 -20.25 -0.29
CA GLY A 278 13.67 -20.24 -1.51
C GLY A 278 12.15 -20.24 -1.28
N VAL A 279 11.65 -20.34 -0.02
CA VAL A 279 10.21 -20.43 0.30
C VAL A 279 9.39 -19.28 -0.30
N GLY A 280 9.86 -18.04 -0.18
CA GLY A 280 9.16 -16.87 -0.74
C GLY A 280 9.06 -16.92 -2.25
N THR A 281 10.12 -17.37 -2.93
CA THR A 281 10.16 -17.55 -4.38
C THR A 281 9.19 -18.65 -4.82
N ALA A 282 9.13 -19.77 -4.08
CA ALA A 282 8.21 -20.88 -4.38
C ALA A 282 6.75 -20.45 -4.23
N LEU A 283 6.41 -19.71 -3.15
CA LEU A 283 5.07 -19.12 -2.96
C LEU A 283 4.67 -18.22 -4.14
N MET A 284 5.58 -17.36 -4.59
CA MET A 284 5.31 -16.44 -5.70
C MET A 284 5.16 -17.19 -7.03
N LYS A 285 6.05 -18.14 -7.34
CA LYS A 285 5.96 -18.96 -8.55
C LYS A 285 4.62 -19.72 -8.63
N ALA A 286 4.20 -20.34 -7.54
CA ALA A 286 2.92 -21.06 -7.48
C ALA A 286 1.73 -20.12 -7.72
N ALA A 287 1.73 -18.93 -7.10
CA ALA A 287 0.67 -17.94 -7.32
C ALA A 287 0.67 -17.40 -8.76
N PHE A 288 1.84 -17.19 -9.39
CA PHE A 288 1.92 -16.72 -10.77
C PHE A 288 1.35 -17.74 -11.75
N GLN A 289 1.57 -19.03 -11.51
CA GLN A 289 1.00 -20.09 -12.34
C GLN A 289 -0.53 -20.04 -12.27
N ASP A 290 -1.10 -20.02 -11.06
CA ASP A 290 -2.55 -19.96 -10.91
C ASP A 290 -3.16 -18.69 -11.51
N LEU A 291 -2.48 -17.53 -11.35
CA LEU A 291 -2.92 -16.28 -11.94
C LEU A 291 -2.92 -16.36 -13.47
N ALA A 292 -1.88 -16.94 -14.09
CA ALA A 292 -1.82 -17.10 -15.52
C ALA A 292 -2.93 -18.03 -16.02
N ASP A 293 -3.17 -19.16 -15.31
CA ASP A 293 -4.24 -20.12 -15.62
C ASP A 293 -5.64 -19.48 -15.51
N ASP A 294 -5.81 -18.50 -14.58
CA ASP A 294 -7.04 -17.72 -14.41
C ASP A 294 -7.16 -16.53 -15.38
N GLY A 295 -6.19 -16.35 -16.30
CA GLY A 295 -6.22 -15.30 -17.31
C GLY A 295 -5.79 -13.93 -16.83
N TYR A 296 -5.06 -13.83 -15.71
CA TYR A 296 -4.42 -12.57 -15.31
C TYR A 296 -3.20 -12.31 -16.20
N GLU A 297 -3.09 -11.08 -16.65
CA GLU A 297 -2.00 -10.61 -17.51
C GLU A 297 -0.88 -9.96 -16.74
N GLN A 298 -1.17 -9.45 -15.54
CA GLN A 298 -0.22 -8.66 -14.78
C GLN A 298 -0.33 -8.90 -13.28
N VAL A 299 0.82 -8.87 -12.61
CA VAL A 299 0.94 -8.85 -11.15
C VAL A 299 1.72 -7.62 -10.72
N THR A 300 1.24 -6.94 -9.70
CA THR A 300 1.92 -5.79 -9.09
C THR A 300 2.27 -6.07 -7.62
N LEU A 301 3.22 -5.34 -7.11
CA LEU A 301 3.55 -5.29 -5.67
C LEU A 301 4.16 -3.94 -5.31
N THR A 302 4.19 -3.64 -4.02
CA THR A 302 4.90 -2.48 -3.48
C THR A 302 6.01 -2.94 -2.54
N VAL A 303 7.20 -2.35 -2.68
CA VAL A 303 8.36 -2.68 -1.84
C VAL A 303 9.11 -1.42 -1.41
N THR A 304 9.64 -1.40 -0.21
CA THR A 304 10.55 -0.34 0.23
C THR A 304 11.91 -0.49 -0.45
N ASP A 305 12.42 0.58 -1.04
CA ASP A 305 13.71 0.57 -1.76
C ASP A 305 14.87 0.07 -0.89
N ALA A 306 14.90 0.46 0.39
CA ALA A 306 15.90 0.02 1.36
C ALA A 306 15.84 -1.50 1.65
N ASN A 307 14.76 -2.21 1.28
CA ASN A 307 14.69 -3.66 1.31
C ASN A 307 15.39 -4.26 0.07
N ALA A 308 16.69 -4.03 -0.05
CA ALA A 308 17.46 -4.46 -1.21
C ALA A 308 17.41 -5.98 -1.46
N GLY A 309 17.17 -6.78 -0.40
CA GLY A 309 17.00 -8.23 -0.51
C GLY A 309 15.76 -8.60 -1.32
N ALA A 310 14.60 -8.05 -0.94
CA ALA A 310 13.34 -8.28 -1.63
C ALA A 310 13.35 -7.69 -3.04
N VAL A 311 13.88 -6.47 -3.21
CA VAL A 311 14.02 -5.83 -4.54
C VAL A 311 14.78 -6.75 -5.51
N ARG A 312 15.90 -7.33 -5.10
CA ARG A 312 16.67 -8.28 -5.93
C ARG A 312 15.89 -9.56 -6.25
N ILE A 313 15.12 -10.07 -5.31
CA ILE A 313 14.27 -11.26 -5.54
C ILE A 313 13.21 -10.93 -6.60
N TYR A 314 12.51 -9.81 -6.46
CA TYR A 314 11.48 -9.40 -7.40
C TYR A 314 12.05 -9.13 -8.80
N GLN A 315 13.21 -8.46 -8.90
CA GLN A 315 13.88 -8.26 -10.17
C GLN A 315 14.28 -9.58 -10.85
N ARG A 316 14.80 -10.56 -10.09
CA ARG A 316 15.10 -11.90 -10.63
C ARG A 316 13.85 -12.65 -11.09
N LEU A 317 12.71 -12.41 -10.46
CA LEU A 317 11.42 -12.94 -10.91
C LEU A 317 10.87 -12.19 -12.12
N GLY A 318 11.53 -11.10 -12.56
CA GLY A 318 11.18 -10.31 -13.73
C GLY A 318 10.24 -9.15 -13.44
N PHE A 319 10.10 -8.73 -12.18
CA PHE A 319 9.41 -7.48 -11.87
C PHE A 319 10.25 -6.28 -12.26
N GLU A 320 9.58 -5.29 -12.83
CA GLU A 320 10.16 -4.00 -13.18
C GLU A 320 9.49 -2.89 -12.38
N THR A 321 10.27 -1.90 -11.94
CA THR A 321 9.72 -0.71 -11.26
C THR A 321 9.07 0.19 -12.31
N PHE A 322 7.78 0.50 -12.12
CA PHE A 322 7.06 1.41 -13.02
C PHE A 322 6.69 2.74 -12.37
N LYS A 323 6.69 2.81 -11.04
CA LYS A 323 6.42 4.03 -10.27
C LYS A 323 7.20 4.02 -8.96
N THR A 324 7.60 5.20 -8.49
CA THR A 324 8.16 5.41 -7.15
C THR A 324 7.35 6.46 -6.40
N PHE A 325 7.34 6.37 -5.06
CA PHE A 325 6.65 7.34 -4.22
C PHE A 325 7.25 7.40 -2.81
N GLY A 326 6.82 8.37 -2.02
CA GLY A 326 7.27 8.55 -0.65
C GLY A 326 6.35 7.89 0.37
N ALA A 327 6.93 7.23 1.38
CA ALA A 327 6.29 6.99 2.65
C ALA A 327 6.95 7.88 3.71
N PHE A 328 6.14 8.54 4.53
CA PHE A 328 6.60 9.53 5.48
C PHE A 328 6.05 9.19 6.87
N VAL A 329 6.93 9.22 7.86
CA VAL A 329 6.56 8.84 9.23
C VAL A 329 7.21 9.79 10.21
N ARG A 330 6.44 10.21 11.19
CA ARG A 330 6.94 10.96 12.35
C ARG A 330 6.38 10.34 13.62
N THR A 331 7.27 9.95 14.54
CA THR A 331 6.93 9.66 15.93
C THR A 331 6.98 10.99 16.69
N LEU A 332 5.94 11.28 17.42
CA LEU A 332 5.85 12.48 18.26
C LEU A 332 6.29 12.07 19.67
N ASP A 333 7.24 12.78 20.24
CA ASP A 333 7.66 12.55 21.63
C ASP A 333 6.47 12.81 22.55
N GLU A 334 6.29 11.96 23.56
CA GLU A 334 5.38 12.27 24.68
C GLU A 334 5.81 13.61 25.27
N VAL A 335 4.87 14.56 25.34
CA VAL A 335 5.10 15.78 26.15
C VAL A 335 5.34 15.30 27.58
N PRO A 336 6.50 15.58 28.21
CA PRO A 336 6.74 15.15 29.57
C PRO A 336 5.59 15.63 30.47
N GLU A 337 4.96 14.72 31.22
CA GLU A 337 4.01 15.08 32.27
C GLU A 337 4.73 15.99 33.26
N GLY A 338 4.60 17.30 33.10
CA GLY A 338 5.26 18.24 34.00
C GLY A 338 5.10 19.73 33.68
N VAL A 339 4.35 20.10 32.66
CA VAL A 339 4.01 21.51 32.41
C VAL A 339 2.49 21.59 32.23
N ARG A 340 1.80 21.58 33.37
CA ARG A 340 0.41 22.06 33.53
C ARG A 340 0.42 23.30 34.38
#